data_2c85076e4315972cffa18d3bcd165a31
#
_entry.id   2c85076e4315972cffa18d3bcd165a31
#
_cell.length_a   1.000
_cell.length_b   1.000
_cell.length_c   1.000
_cell.angle_alpha   90.00
_cell.angle_beta   90.00
_cell.angle_gamma   90.00
#
_symmetry.space_group_name_H-M   'P 1'
#
loop_
_entity.id
_entity.type
_entity.pdbx_description
1 polymer ?
#
loop_
_entity_poly.entity_id
_entity_poly.type
_entity_poly.pdbx_seq_one_letter_code
_entity_poly.pdbx_strand_id
1 'polypeptide(L)'
;MGRPKEMIVGFQIEVSGYSGKEGKLDMYTGSEIAPGFFAWAIPSGDTTRIGVWSKAKLLEGKSPEQLLKALMQSSQWSYRFSDCREVGRFCGPVPSGLVKRPLKGRVMLFGDAAGLCKPTTGGGIGPGFKHVEIMVSDLLKRAKGELTQTQLEAIVTEKHKPIRKEQKRAKALRDAFLTQMGDEELDQVFSVWSKPEVTELINEVGEIENPIPLGIRMLREVPEFKSLARRAVKAVLWG
;
A
#
# COMPACT_ATOMS: atom_id res chain seq x y z
N MET A 1 -17.82 14.63 -7.35
CA MET A 1 -16.56 14.12 -6.84
C MET A 1 -16.21 12.75 -7.42
N GLY A 2 -17.09 11.81 -7.42
CA GLY A 2 -16.86 10.45 -7.89
C GLY A 2 -16.37 9.53 -6.77
N ARG A 3 -16.10 8.25 -7.13
CA ARG A 3 -15.55 7.23 -6.23
C ARG A 3 -14.07 7.01 -6.54
N PRO A 4 -13.25 6.57 -5.57
CA PRO A 4 -11.91 6.06 -5.82
C PRO A 4 -11.95 4.94 -6.87
N LYS A 5 -10.88 4.79 -7.64
CA LYS A 5 -10.84 3.78 -8.71
C LYS A 5 -10.80 2.35 -8.18
N GLU A 6 -10.29 2.16 -6.99
CA GLU A 6 -10.15 0.87 -6.35
C GLU A 6 -10.52 0.98 -4.87
N MET A 7 -11.31 0.04 -4.41
CA MET A 7 -11.64 -0.13 -3.00
C MET A 7 -11.08 -1.49 -2.58
N ILE A 8 -10.16 -1.46 -1.65
CA ILE A 8 -9.59 -2.64 -1.03
C ILE A 8 -10.25 -2.78 0.34
N VAL A 9 -10.47 -3.98 0.79
CA VAL A 9 -11.04 -4.24 2.12
C VAL A 9 -9.92 -4.70 3.03
N GLY A 10 -9.74 -3.98 4.14
CA GLY A 10 -8.84 -4.36 5.22
C GLY A 10 -9.60 -4.87 6.43
N PHE A 11 -9.08 -5.91 7.06
CA PHE A 11 -9.54 -6.41 8.34
C PHE A 11 -8.32 -6.57 9.26
N GLN A 12 -8.44 -6.09 10.49
CA GLN A 12 -7.36 -6.09 11.46
C GLN A 12 -7.92 -6.42 12.84
N ILE A 13 -7.20 -7.24 13.58
CA ILE A 13 -7.40 -7.43 15.01
C ILE A 13 -6.21 -6.85 15.77
N GLU A 14 -6.44 -6.47 16.99
CA GLU A 14 -5.40 -6.13 17.96
C GLU A 14 -5.37 -7.24 19.01
N VAL A 15 -4.18 -7.79 19.26
CA VAL A 15 -4.02 -8.95 20.15
C VAL A 15 -2.90 -8.70 21.17
N SER A 16 -2.98 -9.34 22.31
CA SER A 16 -1.84 -9.63 23.19
C SER A 16 -1.32 -11.03 22.91
N GLY A 17 -0.07 -11.33 23.27
CA GLY A 17 0.50 -12.69 23.22
C GLY A 17 0.99 -13.15 21.83
N TYR A 18 1.16 -12.25 20.87
CA TYR A 18 1.78 -12.60 19.59
C TYR A 18 3.27 -12.91 19.77
N SER A 19 3.73 -14.06 19.22
CA SER A 19 5.12 -14.52 19.33
C SER A 19 5.95 -14.10 18.11
N GLY A 20 6.19 -12.80 17.96
CA GLY A 20 7.08 -12.20 16.95
C GLY A 20 8.48 -11.89 17.50
N LYS A 21 9.38 -11.45 16.63
CA LYS A 21 10.68 -10.92 17.04
C LYS A 21 10.51 -9.49 17.55
N GLU A 22 11.10 -9.20 18.71
CA GLU A 22 11.08 -7.85 19.29
C GLU A 22 11.64 -6.81 18.31
N GLY A 23 11.00 -5.66 18.23
CA GLY A 23 11.37 -4.53 17.36
C GLY A 23 11.20 -4.79 15.87
N LYS A 24 10.57 -5.90 15.47
CA LYS A 24 10.32 -6.23 14.04
C LYS A 24 8.83 -6.36 13.78
N LEU A 25 8.42 -5.98 12.58
CA LEU A 25 7.12 -6.33 12.03
C LEU A 25 7.27 -7.58 11.16
N ASP A 26 6.24 -8.41 11.14
CA ASP A 26 6.17 -9.54 10.23
C ASP A 26 5.20 -9.23 9.09
N MET A 27 5.56 -9.62 7.88
CA MET A 27 4.67 -9.56 6.70
C MET A 27 4.51 -10.97 6.14
N TYR A 28 3.29 -11.29 5.76
CA TYR A 28 2.91 -12.59 5.22
C TYR A 28 2.30 -12.40 3.83
N THR A 29 2.67 -13.26 2.90
CA THR A 29 2.12 -13.30 1.55
C THR A 29 1.65 -14.72 1.24
N GLY A 30 0.89 -14.86 0.18
CA GLY A 30 0.40 -16.15 -0.30
C GLY A 30 -1.07 -16.11 -0.69
N SER A 31 -1.43 -16.92 -1.66
CA SER A 31 -2.76 -16.95 -2.25
C SER A 31 -3.87 -17.31 -1.26
N GLU A 32 -3.57 -18.17 -0.28
CA GLU A 32 -4.51 -18.60 0.75
C GLU A 32 -4.71 -17.59 1.88
N ILE A 33 -3.71 -16.73 2.11
CA ILE A 33 -3.65 -15.82 3.27
C ILE A 33 -4.04 -14.40 2.87
N ALA A 34 -3.46 -13.89 1.77
CA ALA A 34 -3.62 -12.51 1.33
C ALA A 34 -3.54 -12.42 -0.20
N PRO A 35 -4.51 -12.97 -0.94
CA PRO A 35 -4.46 -13.09 -2.40
C PRO A 35 -4.20 -11.74 -3.07
N GLY A 36 -3.06 -11.66 -3.79
CA GLY A 36 -2.61 -10.47 -4.53
C GLY A 36 -2.14 -9.31 -3.67
N PHE A 37 -1.97 -9.51 -2.36
CA PHE A 37 -1.54 -8.51 -1.38
C PHE A 37 -0.69 -9.15 -0.28
N PHE A 38 -0.80 -8.64 0.95
CA PHE A 38 -0.09 -9.16 2.11
C PHE A 38 -0.93 -9.03 3.39
N ALA A 39 -0.57 -9.81 4.38
CA ALA A 39 -1.00 -9.68 5.77
C ALA A 39 0.18 -9.17 6.62
N TRP A 40 -0.10 -8.67 7.80
CA TRP A 40 0.90 -8.10 8.69
C TRP A 40 0.67 -8.48 10.15
N ALA A 41 1.75 -8.47 10.93
CA ALA A 41 1.72 -8.38 12.38
C ALA A 41 2.68 -7.26 12.79
N ILE A 42 2.12 -6.17 13.33
CA ILE A 42 2.83 -4.93 13.64
C ILE A 42 2.75 -4.67 15.14
N PRO A 43 3.88 -4.64 15.86
CA PRO A 43 3.91 -4.28 17.28
C PRO A 43 3.30 -2.89 17.53
N SER A 44 2.51 -2.76 18.59
CA SER A 44 1.81 -1.52 18.98
C SER A 44 1.77 -1.40 20.50
N GLY A 45 2.87 -1.02 21.12
CA GLY A 45 3.03 -1.06 22.58
C GLY A 45 2.96 -2.50 23.10
N ASP A 46 2.09 -2.75 24.08
CA ASP A 46 1.90 -4.08 24.70
C ASP A 46 1.05 -5.04 23.84
N THR A 47 0.59 -4.59 22.67
CA THR A 47 -0.23 -5.35 21.76
C THR A 47 0.43 -5.49 20.39
N THR A 48 -0.16 -6.33 19.53
CA THR A 48 0.23 -6.46 18.12
C THR A 48 -1.01 -6.34 17.25
N ARG A 49 -0.92 -5.52 16.21
CA ARG A 49 -1.95 -5.39 15.19
C ARG A 49 -1.71 -6.39 14.09
N ILE A 50 -2.61 -7.36 13.97
CA ILE A 50 -2.55 -8.39 12.93
C ILE A 50 -3.68 -8.13 11.96
N GLY A 51 -3.35 -8.04 10.68
CA GLY A 51 -4.35 -7.72 9.68
C GLY A 51 -4.04 -8.27 8.31
N VAL A 52 -5.05 -8.19 7.46
CA VAL A 52 -4.98 -8.57 6.06
C VAL A 52 -5.79 -7.60 5.22
N TRP A 53 -5.39 -7.39 4.01
CA TRP A 53 -6.15 -6.65 3.03
C TRP A 53 -6.11 -7.32 1.67
N SER A 54 -7.20 -7.21 0.92
CA SER A 54 -7.29 -7.73 -0.44
C SER A 54 -8.42 -7.03 -1.21
N LYS A 55 -8.44 -7.23 -2.52
CA LYS A 55 -9.55 -6.79 -3.37
C LYS A 55 -10.72 -7.75 -3.24
N ALA A 56 -11.93 -7.22 -3.19
CA ALA A 56 -13.14 -8.03 -3.12
C ALA A 56 -13.19 -9.15 -4.19
N LYS A 57 -12.74 -8.84 -5.42
CA LYS A 57 -12.71 -9.82 -6.52
C LYS A 57 -11.70 -10.97 -6.34
N LEU A 58 -10.69 -10.81 -5.48
CA LEU A 58 -9.67 -11.83 -5.20
C LEU A 58 -10.02 -12.67 -3.98
N LEU A 59 -11.09 -12.31 -3.27
CA LEU A 59 -11.53 -13.03 -2.08
C LEU A 59 -12.21 -14.36 -2.40
N GLU A 60 -12.70 -14.55 -3.63
CA GLU A 60 -13.35 -15.80 -4.08
C GLU A 60 -14.48 -16.27 -3.13
N GLY A 61 -15.25 -15.31 -2.62
CA GLY A 61 -16.34 -15.59 -1.67
C GLY A 61 -15.90 -15.64 -0.20
N LYS A 62 -14.61 -15.63 0.10
CA LYS A 62 -14.10 -15.55 1.47
C LYS A 62 -14.25 -14.12 2.00
N SER A 63 -14.41 -13.96 3.30
CA SER A 63 -14.27 -12.67 3.97
C SER A 63 -12.80 -12.38 4.31
N PRO A 64 -12.38 -11.12 4.50
CA PRO A 64 -11.04 -10.82 5.01
C PRO A 64 -10.77 -11.44 6.39
N GLU A 65 -11.78 -11.62 7.23
CA GLU A 65 -11.65 -12.33 8.51
C GLU A 65 -11.30 -13.81 8.31
N GLN A 66 -11.87 -14.47 7.30
CA GLN A 66 -11.52 -15.85 6.97
C GLN A 66 -10.08 -15.99 6.48
N LEU A 67 -9.57 -15.01 5.71
CA LEU A 67 -8.15 -14.97 5.34
C LEU A 67 -7.24 -14.81 6.56
N LEU A 68 -7.61 -13.93 7.49
CA LEU A 68 -6.85 -13.76 8.73
C LEU A 68 -6.85 -15.05 9.57
N LYS A 69 -7.97 -15.73 9.66
CA LYS A 69 -8.06 -17.05 10.31
C LYS A 69 -7.18 -18.09 9.61
N ALA A 70 -7.15 -18.10 8.27
CA ALA A 70 -6.27 -18.99 7.51
C ALA A 70 -4.79 -18.75 7.83
N LEU A 71 -4.36 -17.49 7.95
CA LEU A 71 -3.00 -17.14 8.42
C LEU A 71 -2.75 -17.71 9.82
N MET A 72 -3.63 -17.41 10.77
CA MET A 72 -3.44 -17.80 12.18
C MET A 72 -3.47 -19.33 12.38
N GLN A 73 -4.12 -20.07 11.49
CA GLN A 73 -4.24 -21.53 11.51
C GLN A 73 -3.27 -22.23 10.56
N SER A 74 -2.47 -21.48 9.80
CA SER A 74 -1.47 -22.03 8.88
C SER A 74 -0.49 -22.93 9.62
N SER A 75 -0.22 -24.12 9.10
CA SER A 75 0.76 -25.06 9.68
C SER A 75 2.16 -24.45 9.80
N GLN A 76 2.48 -23.49 8.96
CA GLN A 76 3.76 -22.80 8.93
C GLN A 76 3.87 -21.71 10.01
N TRP A 77 2.76 -21.04 10.38
CA TRP A 77 2.80 -19.82 11.20
C TRP A 77 1.96 -19.88 12.47
N SER A 78 1.09 -20.91 12.67
CA SER A 78 0.16 -21.00 13.78
C SER A 78 0.83 -20.89 15.16
N TYR A 79 2.07 -21.36 15.30
CA TYR A 79 2.84 -21.25 16.55
C TYR A 79 3.04 -19.80 17.03
N ARG A 80 3.02 -18.82 16.11
CA ARG A 80 3.15 -17.40 16.46
C ARG A 80 1.88 -16.81 17.04
N PHE A 81 0.76 -17.45 16.79
CA PHE A 81 -0.58 -16.99 17.15
C PHE A 81 -1.23 -17.80 18.27
N SER A 82 -0.56 -18.84 18.79
CA SER A 82 -1.12 -19.79 19.78
C SER A 82 -1.61 -19.09 21.05
N ASP A 83 -0.89 -18.09 21.53
CA ASP A 83 -1.19 -17.38 22.78
C ASP A 83 -1.92 -16.04 22.55
N CYS A 84 -2.32 -15.77 21.30
CA CYS A 84 -2.99 -14.53 20.95
C CYS A 84 -4.37 -14.43 21.60
N ARG A 85 -4.62 -13.31 22.27
CA ARG A 85 -5.94 -12.94 22.81
C ARG A 85 -6.37 -11.63 22.15
N GLU A 86 -7.49 -11.67 21.46
CA GLU A 86 -8.06 -10.50 20.80
C GLU A 86 -8.55 -9.47 21.83
N VAL A 87 -8.10 -8.22 21.67
CA VAL A 87 -8.50 -7.08 22.50
C VAL A 87 -9.24 -6.00 21.69
N GLY A 88 -9.19 -6.07 20.37
CA GLY A 88 -9.92 -5.15 19.49
C GLY A 88 -9.98 -5.65 18.04
N ARG A 89 -10.94 -5.15 17.28
CA ARG A 89 -11.05 -5.44 15.84
C ARG A 89 -11.49 -4.24 15.03
N PHE A 90 -11.01 -4.17 13.81
CA PHE A 90 -11.26 -3.08 12.88
C PHE A 90 -11.47 -3.65 11.49
N CYS A 91 -12.46 -3.12 10.78
CA CYS A 91 -12.69 -3.44 9.37
C CYS A 91 -12.99 -2.13 8.64
N GLY A 92 -12.40 -1.98 7.48
CA GLY A 92 -12.64 -0.76 6.73
C GLY A 92 -12.15 -0.82 5.29
N PRO A 93 -12.67 0.09 4.45
CA PRO A 93 -12.20 0.25 3.09
C PRO A 93 -10.88 1.01 3.07
N VAL A 94 -9.98 0.58 2.17
CA VAL A 94 -8.75 1.30 1.83
C VAL A 94 -8.92 1.86 0.42
N PRO A 95 -9.23 3.16 0.27
CA PRO A 95 -9.52 3.77 -1.01
C PRO A 95 -8.24 4.12 -1.76
N SER A 96 -8.07 3.58 -2.96
CA SER A 96 -6.91 3.84 -3.81
C SER A 96 -7.34 4.31 -5.20
N GLY A 97 -6.56 5.24 -5.75
CA GLY A 97 -6.85 5.88 -7.03
C GLY A 97 -7.70 7.14 -6.89
N LEU A 98 -7.01 8.29 -6.95
CA LEU A 98 -7.57 9.63 -6.79
C LEU A 98 -8.92 9.81 -7.51
N VAL A 99 -9.94 10.24 -6.78
CA VAL A 99 -11.27 10.53 -7.30
C VAL A 99 -11.22 11.50 -8.51
N LYS A 100 -12.21 11.41 -9.41
CA LYS A 100 -12.21 12.19 -10.65
C LYS A 100 -12.14 13.69 -10.38
N ARG A 101 -12.90 14.19 -9.42
CA ARG A 101 -13.00 15.61 -9.05
C ARG A 101 -12.83 15.73 -7.52
N PRO A 102 -11.60 15.91 -7.01
CA PRO A 102 -11.39 16.08 -5.57
C PRO A 102 -11.95 17.40 -5.04
N LEU A 103 -12.07 18.42 -5.88
CA LEU A 103 -12.73 19.69 -5.57
C LEU A 103 -14.11 19.76 -6.25
N LYS A 104 -15.14 20.16 -5.49
CA LYS A 104 -16.47 20.48 -6.01
C LYS A 104 -17.08 21.61 -5.18
N GLY A 105 -17.30 22.76 -5.80
CA GLY A 105 -17.79 23.95 -5.10
C GLY A 105 -16.83 24.32 -3.96
N ARG A 106 -17.35 24.40 -2.75
CA ARG A 106 -16.58 24.79 -1.54
C ARG A 106 -16.00 23.60 -0.77
N VAL A 107 -16.10 22.38 -1.28
CA VAL A 107 -15.63 21.15 -0.63
C VAL A 107 -14.47 20.57 -1.40
N MET A 108 -13.34 20.36 -0.71
CA MET A 108 -12.18 19.62 -1.23
C MET A 108 -11.95 18.38 -0.38
N LEU A 109 -11.68 17.24 -1.04
CA LEU A 109 -11.31 15.97 -0.40
C LEU A 109 -9.81 15.86 -0.30
N PHE A 110 -9.32 15.33 0.83
CA PHE A 110 -7.89 15.09 1.10
C PHE A 110 -7.66 13.64 1.53
N GLY A 111 -6.43 13.20 1.39
CA GLY A 111 -5.99 11.90 1.87
C GLY A 111 -6.88 10.76 1.39
N ASP A 112 -7.28 9.90 2.31
CA ASP A 112 -8.13 8.72 2.03
C ASP A 112 -9.48 9.10 1.44
N ALA A 113 -10.08 10.20 1.89
CA ALA A 113 -11.33 10.71 1.31
C ALA A 113 -11.17 11.06 -0.18
N ALA A 114 -9.98 11.45 -0.62
CA ALA A 114 -9.65 11.68 -2.02
C ALA A 114 -9.19 10.42 -2.76
N GLY A 115 -9.04 9.28 -2.09
CA GLY A 115 -8.54 8.03 -2.66
C GLY A 115 -7.02 7.99 -2.78
N LEU A 116 -6.30 8.58 -1.84
CA LEU A 116 -4.84 8.73 -1.88
C LEU A 116 -4.06 7.66 -1.11
N CYS A 117 -4.70 6.62 -0.60
CA CYS A 117 -3.95 5.48 -0.07
C CYS A 117 -3.00 4.93 -1.14
N LYS A 118 -1.75 4.65 -0.75
CA LYS A 118 -0.76 4.04 -1.64
C LYS A 118 -1.27 2.71 -2.17
N PRO A 119 -1.26 2.49 -3.48
CA PRO A 119 -1.71 1.22 -4.04
C PRO A 119 -0.88 0.02 -3.56
N THR A 120 0.37 0.24 -3.17
CA THR A 120 1.34 -0.81 -2.77
C THR A 120 1.19 -1.22 -1.32
N THR A 121 1.08 -0.26 -0.40
CA THR A 121 1.15 -0.50 1.05
C THR A 121 -0.14 -0.16 1.81
N GLY A 122 -1.10 0.50 1.16
CA GLY A 122 -2.30 1.00 1.83
C GLY A 122 -2.09 2.23 2.71
N GLY A 123 -0.85 2.68 2.88
CA GLY A 123 -0.52 3.85 3.70
C GLY A 123 -1.13 5.14 3.14
N GLY A 124 -1.87 5.88 3.96
CA GLY A 124 -2.56 7.12 3.58
C GLY A 124 -1.99 8.39 4.21
N ILE A 125 -1.24 8.27 5.32
CA ILE A 125 -0.76 9.42 6.11
C ILE A 125 0.19 10.29 5.30
N GLY A 126 1.29 9.73 4.77
CA GLY A 126 2.27 10.48 3.97
C GLY A 126 1.66 11.13 2.72
N PRO A 127 0.93 10.38 1.88
CA PRO A 127 0.21 10.95 0.75
C PRO A 127 -0.80 12.03 1.15
N GLY A 128 -1.46 11.89 2.29
CA GLY A 128 -2.41 12.87 2.82
C GLY A 128 -1.73 14.20 3.17
N PHE A 129 -0.62 14.16 3.91
CA PHE A 129 0.18 15.35 4.24
C PHE A 129 0.74 16.03 3.01
N LYS A 130 1.34 15.27 2.10
CA LYS A 130 1.85 15.81 0.82
C LYS A 130 0.74 16.47 0.00
N HIS A 131 -0.46 15.91 0.01
CA HIS A 131 -1.60 16.50 -0.69
C HIS A 131 -2.02 17.85 -0.07
N VAL A 132 -2.05 17.95 1.26
CA VAL A 132 -2.29 19.23 1.95
C VAL A 132 -1.23 20.25 1.60
N GLU A 133 0.04 19.88 1.70
CA GLU A 133 1.19 20.74 1.37
C GLU A 133 1.08 21.34 -0.04
N ILE A 134 0.76 20.50 -1.04
CA ILE A 134 0.61 20.93 -2.44
C ILE A 134 -0.54 21.92 -2.60
N MET A 135 -1.63 21.82 -1.82
CA MET A 135 -2.88 22.53 -2.06
C MET A 135 -3.13 23.70 -1.11
N VAL A 136 -2.54 23.70 0.08
CA VAL A 136 -2.91 24.66 1.16
C VAL A 136 -2.75 26.12 0.74
N SER A 137 -1.68 26.46 0.02
CA SER A 137 -1.43 27.83 -0.42
C SER A 137 -2.54 28.37 -1.34
N ASP A 138 -3.01 27.55 -2.30
CA ASP A 138 -4.03 27.99 -3.24
C ASP A 138 -5.42 28.05 -2.59
N LEU A 139 -5.67 27.17 -1.64
CA LEU A 139 -6.90 27.22 -0.83
C LEU A 139 -6.95 28.49 0.03
N LEU A 140 -5.82 28.88 0.63
CA LEU A 140 -5.73 30.13 1.39
C LEU A 140 -5.93 31.36 0.50
N LYS A 141 -5.32 31.40 -0.69
CA LYS A 141 -5.56 32.44 -1.69
C LYS A 141 -7.03 32.54 -2.07
N ARG A 142 -7.69 31.39 -2.27
CA ARG A 142 -9.13 31.34 -2.55
C ARG A 142 -9.95 31.85 -1.39
N ALA A 143 -9.60 31.50 -0.16
CA ALA A 143 -10.30 31.97 1.04
C ALA A 143 -10.20 33.49 1.22
N LYS A 144 -9.06 34.07 0.85
CA LYS A 144 -8.82 35.53 0.86
C LYS A 144 -9.45 36.28 -0.33
N GLY A 145 -10.06 35.58 -1.28
CA GLY A 145 -10.63 36.20 -2.48
C GLY A 145 -9.63 36.49 -3.59
N GLU A 146 -8.37 36.08 -3.44
CA GLU A 146 -7.30 36.27 -4.43
C GLU A 146 -7.43 35.35 -5.66
N LEU A 147 -8.19 34.28 -5.55
CA LEU A 147 -8.51 33.34 -6.62
C LEU A 147 -10.03 33.21 -6.80
N THR A 148 -10.48 33.14 -8.03
CA THR A 148 -11.84 32.73 -8.36
C THR A 148 -12.00 31.20 -8.21
N GLN A 149 -13.24 30.73 -8.15
CA GLN A 149 -13.52 29.28 -8.12
C GLN A 149 -12.98 28.57 -9.37
N THR A 150 -13.15 29.16 -10.54
CA THR A 150 -12.66 28.59 -11.82
C THR A 150 -11.14 28.48 -11.86
N GLN A 151 -10.43 29.50 -11.35
CA GLN A 151 -8.97 29.46 -11.25
C GLN A 151 -8.51 28.36 -10.30
N LEU A 152 -9.14 28.22 -9.13
CA LEU A 152 -8.81 27.14 -8.21
C LEU A 152 -9.06 25.75 -8.83
N GLU A 153 -10.16 25.55 -9.54
CA GLU A 153 -10.47 24.27 -10.22
C GLU A 153 -9.44 23.93 -11.30
N ALA A 154 -8.96 24.92 -12.04
CA ALA A 154 -7.87 24.73 -13.00
C ALA A 154 -6.55 24.33 -12.31
N ILE A 155 -6.17 25.02 -11.24
CA ILE A 155 -4.97 24.73 -10.44
C ILE A 155 -5.05 23.30 -9.87
N VAL A 156 -6.17 22.94 -9.27
CA VAL A 156 -6.42 21.59 -8.73
C VAL A 156 -6.24 20.55 -9.83
N THR A 157 -6.80 20.78 -11.00
CA THR A 157 -6.69 19.85 -12.13
C THR A 157 -5.25 19.61 -12.52
N GLU A 158 -4.45 20.69 -12.66
CA GLU A 158 -3.03 20.59 -13.04
C GLU A 158 -2.19 19.91 -11.96
N LYS A 159 -2.32 20.34 -10.70
CA LYS A 159 -1.55 19.77 -9.58
C LYS A 159 -1.87 18.28 -9.32
N HIS A 160 -3.03 17.81 -9.72
CA HIS A 160 -3.38 16.40 -9.54
C HIS A 160 -2.94 15.48 -10.69
N LYS A 161 -2.50 16.02 -11.83
CA LYS A 161 -1.98 15.18 -12.94
C LYS A 161 -0.78 14.30 -12.52
N PRO A 162 0.28 14.84 -11.89
CA PRO A 162 1.41 14.04 -11.44
C PRO A 162 1.00 13.00 -10.40
N ILE A 163 0.12 13.33 -9.45
CA ILE A 163 -0.37 12.41 -8.42
C ILE A 163 -1.09 11.21 -9.07
N ARG A 164 -1.95 11.46 -10.06
CA ARG A 164 -2.63 10.39 -10.80
C ARG A 164 -1.67 9.48 -11.55
N LYS A 165 -0.63 10.06 -12.14
CA LYS A 165 0.40 9.32 -12.87
C LYS A 165 1.20 8.43 -11.92
N GLU A 166 1.58 8.96 -10.76
CA GLU A 166 2.31 8.24 -9.72
C GLU A 166 1.48 7.05 -9.19
N GLN A 167 0.22 7.30 -8.80
CA GLN A 167 -0.67 6.23 -8.35
C GLN A 167 -0.92 5.14 -9.41
N LYS A 168 -1.05 5.53 -10.68
CA LYS A 168 -1.20 4.57 -11.78
C LYS A 168 0.02 3.67 -11.90
N ARG A 169 1.23 4.25 -11.82
CA ARG A 169 2.51 3.51 -11.86
C ARG A 169 2.66 2.58 -10.64
N ALA A 170 2.42 3.10 -9.45
CA ALA A 170 2.49 2.31 -8.23
C ALA A 170 1.51 1.13 -8.24
N LYS A 171 0.29 1.35 -8.75
CA LYS A 171 -0.69 0.28 -8.95
C LYS A 171 -0.20 -0.78 -9.95
N ALA A 172 0.36 -0.36 -11.08
CA ALA A 172 0.87 -1.27 -12.10
C ALA A 172 2.03 -2.12 -11.56
N LEU A 173 2.93 -1.54 -10.78
CA LEU A 173 4.00 -2.26 -10.09
C LEU A 173 3.44 -3.28 -9.09
N ARG A 174 2.52 -2.89 -8.22
CA ARG A 174 1.88 -3.83 -7.30
C ARG A 174 1.22 -4.98 -8.05
N ASP A 175 0.44 -4.68 -9.08
CA ASP A 175 -0.27 -5.70 -9.84
C ASP A 175 0.71 -6.68 -10.52
N ALA A 176 1.86 -6.21 -10.99
CA ALA A 176 2.89 -7.04 -11.59
C ALA A 176 3.64 -7.94 -10.58
N PHE A 177 3.86 -7.44 -9.36
CA PHE A 177 4.71 -8.11 -8.36
C PHE A 177 3.95 -8.82 -7.22
N LEU A 178 2.66 -8.52 -7.04
CA LEU A 178 1.86 -9.16 -5.99
C LEU A 178 0.59 -9.79 -6.57
N THR A 179 -0.19 -9.04 -7.37
CA THR A 179 -1.52 -9.51 -7.79
C THR A 179 -1.46 -10.57 -8.89
N GLN A 180 -0.43 -10.55 -9.72
CA GLN A 180 -0.27 -11.44 -10.88
C GLN A 180 0.75 -12.55 -10.68
N MET A 181 1.44 -12.58 -9.54
CA MET A 181 2.38 -13.64 -9.20
C MET A 181 1.70 -14.77 -8.43
N GLY A 182 2.07 -16.01 -8.76
CA GLY A 182 1.78 -17.17 -7.93
C GLY A 182 2.74 -17.26 -6.74
N ASP A 183 2.45 -18.16 -5.81
CA ASP A 183 3.24 -18.29 -4.57
C ASP A 183 4.69 -18.68 -4.86
N GLU A 184 4.95 -19.58 -5.79
CA GLU A 184 6.32 -19.97 -6.22
C GLU A 184 7.11 -18.79 -6.79
N GLU A 185 6.46 -17.92 -7.59
CA GLU A 185 7.11 -16.72 -8.12
C GLU A 185 7.41 -15.71 -7.01
N LEU A 186 6.53 -15.56 -6.03
CA LEU A 186 6.76 -14.72 -4.86
C LEU A 186 7.95 -15.22 -4.04
N ASP A 187 8.04 -16.53 -3.80
CA ASP A 187 9.16 -17.13 -3.10
C ASP A 187 10.51 -16.87 -3.81
N GLN A 188 10.52 -16.95 -5.13
CA GLN A 188 11.71 -16.59 -5.93
C GLN A 188 12.09 -15.11 -5.75
N VAL A 189 11.11 -14.20 -5.76
CA VAL A 189 11.37 -12.77 -5.51
C VAL A 189 11.92 -12.55 -4.09
N PHE A 190 11.31 -13.14 -3.09
CA PHE A 190 11.77 -13.00 -1.71
C PHE A 190 13.12 -13.65 -1.47
N SER A 191 13.45 -14.76 -2.16
CA SER A 191 14.78 -15.36 -2.08
C SER A 191 15.89 -14.43 -2.57
N VAL A 192 15.62 -13.62 -3.60
CA VAL A 192 16.54 -12.58 -4.07
C VAL A 192 16.64 -11.44 -3.04
N TRP A 193 15.52 -10.98 -2.52
CA TRP A 193 15.48 -9.85 -1.58
C TRP A 193 16.09 -10.18 -0.21
N SER A 194 16.08 -11.45 0.19
CA SER A 194 16.66 -11.90 1.46
C SER A 194 18.19 -12.09 1.43
N LYS A 195 18.83 -11.92 0.27
CA LYS A 195 20.29 -11.96 0.16
C LYS A 195 20.92 -10.84 1.00
N PRO A 196 22.03 -11.13 1.74
CA PRO A 196 22.66 -10.11 2.59
C PRO A 196 22.99 -8.82 1.84
N GLU A 197 23.58 -8.92 0.65
CA GLU A 197 23.96 -7.79 -0.18
C GLU A 197 22.75 -6.96 -0.65
N VAL A 198 21.60 -7.60 -0.88
CA VAL A 198 20.37 -6.89 -1.24
C VAL A 198 19.75 -6.22 -0.02
N THR A 199 19.80 -6.87 1.13
CA THR A 199 19.33 -6.31 2.39
C THR A 199 20.14 -5.07 2.79
N GLU A 200 21.48 -5.13 2.65
CA GLU A 200 22.37 -3.99 2.88
C GLU A 200 22.03 -2.83 1.94
N LEU A 201 21.84 -3.10 0.66
CA LEU A 201 21.45 -2.09 -0.33
C LEU A 201 20.09 -1.44 0.00
N ILE A 202 19.12 -2.24 0.44
CA ILE A 202 17.81 -1.72 0.89
C ILE A 202 17.99 -0.81 2.11
N ASN A 203 18.81 -1.20 3.07
CA ASN A 203 19.05 -0.41 4.28
C ASN A 203 19.81 0.90 3.98
N GLU A 204 20.70 0.89 2.98
CA GLU A 204 21.49 2.07 2.59
C GLU A 204 20.65 3.13 1.86
N VAL A 205 19.84 2.71 0.88
CA VAL A 205 19.16 3.64 -0.05
C VAL A 205 17.64 3.47 -0.12
N GLY A 206 17.09 2.52 0.63
CA GLY A 206 15.66 2.25 0.61
C GLY A 206 14.87 3.36 1.30
N GLU A 207 13.99 3.99 0.56
CA GLU A 207 13.05 4.98 1.07
C GLU A 207 11.62 4.64 0.62
N ILE A 208 10.74 4.48 1.60
CA ILE A 208 9.35 4.06 1.37
C ILE A 208 8.54 5.07 0.54
N GLU A 209 8.90 6.36 0.65
CA GLU A 209 8.24 7.44 -0.10
C GLU A 209 8.86 7.66 -1.48
N ASN A 210 10.13 7.25 -1.69
CA ASN A 210 10.85 7.42 -2.95
C ASN A 210 11.63 6.14 -3.31
N PRO A 211 10.99 5.10 -3.81
CA PRO A 211 11.65 3.82 -4.11
C PRO A 211 12.50 3.82 -5.40
N ILE A 212 12.50 4.91 -6.17
CA ILE A 212 13.18 4.96 -7.48
C ILE A 212 14.69 4.79 -7.36
N PRO A 213 15.42 5.49 -6.45
CA PRO A 213 16.86 5.31 -6.30
C PRO A 213 17.25 3.87 -5.98
N LEU A 214 16.51 3.23 -5.06
CA LEU A 214 16.71 1.80 -4.74
C LEU A 214 16.51 0.93 -5.98
N GLY A 215 15.44 1.12 -6.73
CA GLY A 215 15.16 0.35 -7.94
C GLY A 215 16.28 0.48 -8.99
N ILE A 216 16.86 1.67 -9.18
CA ILE A 216 17.98 1.90 -10.10
C ILE A 216 19.23 1.18 -9.62
N ARG A 217 19.56 1.22 -8.33
CA ARG A 217 20.72 0.53 -7.79
C ARG A 217 20.56 -0.99 -7.86
N MET A 218 19.40 -1.52 -7.51
CA MET A 218 19.10 -2.96 -7.65
C MET A 218 19.28 -3.44 -9.10
N LEU A 219 18.83 -2.65 -10.08
CA LEU A 219 19.03 -2.98 -11.50
C LEU A 219 20.50 -3.06 -11.92
N ARG A 220 21.38 -2.29 -11.29
CA ARG A 220 22.80 -2.23 -11.60
C ARG A 220 23.58 -3.31 -10.85
N GLU A 221 23.26 -3.52 -9.59
CA GLU A 221 24.09 -4.27 -8.62
C GLU A 221 23.58 -5.69 -8.37
N VAL A 222 22.30 -5.99 -8.67
CA VAL A 222 21.67 -7.30 -8.46
C VAL A 222 21.32 -7.95 -9.81
N PRO A 223 22.12 -8.91 -10.31
CA PRO A 223 21.91 -9.52 -11.64
C PRO A 223 20.52 -10.15 -11.81
N GLU A 224 20.02 -10.84 -10.78
CA GLU A 224 18.73 -11.51 -10.76
C GLU A 224 17.57 -10.51 -10.88
N PHE A 225 17.75 -9.29 -10.39
CA PHE A 225 16.75 -8.24 -10.48
C PHE A 225 16.47 -7.79 -11.92
N LYS A 226 17.41 -8.02 -12.86
CA LYS A 226 17.21 -7.69 -14.28
C LYS A 226 16.05 -8.47 -14.91
N SER A 227 15.81 -9.70 -14.50
CA SER A 227 14.69 -10.50 -14.96
C SER A 227 13.37 -9.98 -14.41
N LEU A 228 13.34 -9.62 -13.12
CA LEU A 228 12.19 -9.02 -12.44
C LEU A 228 11.89 -7.63 -13.00
N ALA A 229 12.93 -6.85 -13.33
CA ALA A 229 12.79 -5.51 -13.86
C ALA A 229 12.11 -5.46 -15.24
N ARG A 230 12.31 -6.43 -16.10
CA ARG A 230 11.59 -6.52 -17.40
C ARG A 230 10.08 -6.53 -17.18
N ARG A 231 9.60 -7.26 -16.16
CA ARG A 231 8.19 -7.30 -15.75
C ARG A 231 7.73 -5.93 -15.23
N ALA A 232 8.54 -5.27 -14.37
CA ALA A 232 8.26 -3.94 -13.85
C ALA A 232 8.20 -2.87 -14.95
N VAL A 233 9.18 -2.85 -15.86
CA VAL A 233 9.23 -1.90 -16.97
C VAL A 233 8.02 -2.08 -17.87
N LYS A 234 7.67 -3.32 -18.23
CA LYS A 234 6.47 -3.61 -19.01
C LYS A 234 5.21 -3.10 -18.33
N ALA A 235 5.05 -3.34 -17.04
CA ALA A 235 3.90 -2.87 -16.27
C ALA A 235 3.81 -1.34 -16.19
N VAL A 236 4.94 -0.64 -16.05
CA VAL A 236 4.98 0.84 -15.95
C VAL A 236 4.78 1.53 -17.30
N LEU A 237 5.25 0.94 -18.39
CA LEU A 237 5.13 1.54 -19.74
C LEU A 237 3.76 1.28 -20.36
N TRP A 238 3.16 0.12 -20.13
CA TRP A 238 1.93 -0.33 -20.80
C TRP A 238 0.71 -0.37 -19.87
N GLY A 239 0.86 -0.18 -18.54
CA GLY A 239 -0.22 -0.05 -17.56
C GLY A 239 -0.66 1.43 -17.40
#